data_59d17a5b37fddfe02e8f506bc389af61
#
_entry.id   59d17a5b37fddfe02e8f506bc389af61
#
_cell.length_a   1.000
_cell.length_b   1.000
_cell.length_c   1.000
_cell.angle_alpha   90.00
_cell.angle_beta   90.00
_cell.angle_gamma   90.00
#
_symmetry.space_group_name_H-M   'P 1'
#
loop_
_entity.id
_entity.type
_entity.pdbx_description
1 polymer ?
#
loop_
_entity_poly.entity_id
_entity_poly.type
_entity_poly.pdbx_seq_one_letter_code
_entity_poly.pdbx_strand_id
1 'polypeptide(L)'
;LIVTIVLVLIAAVWAAHRMTRPFRRFAQAADRFGVDVRAPPMPEHGSRELRRAAVAFNRMQERLRRFVDDRTMMLAAISHDLRTVLTRLRLRAEFIEDGQQQDKAIADIDEMQAMLDETLSFARDDAQEETTVETDLSVLLQSLCSALSDMGQTANFDGPAHLSIPCRPIALRRAFRNLLDNAIRYGARADVTLSLDNGEAVVEIVDDGPGIAEDMREKVFQPFFRLEASRSRETGGTGLGLSSARAVMRRHGGDITLDNAPTGGLRVHVTLPLETD
;
A
#
# COMPACT_ATOMS: atom_id res chain seq x y z
N LEU A 1 49.59 -20.02 -29.26
CA LEU A 1 48.70 -19.02 -29.82
C LEU A 1 47.23 -19.17 -29.28
N ILE A 2 46.59 -20.36 -29.40
CA ILE A 2 45.22 -20.61 -28.96
C ILE A 2 45.07 -20.37 -27.45
N VAL A 3 45.97 -20.92 -26.61
CA VAL A 3 45.97 -20.75 -25.15
C VAL A 3 46.09 -19.26 -24.75
N THR A 4 46.92 -18.51 -25.45
CA THR A 4 47.11 -17.07 -25.20
C THR A 4 45.83 -16.26 -25.50
N ILE A 5 45.14 -16.57 -26.62
CA ILE A 5 43.90 -15.94 -26.97
C ILE A 5 42.81 -16.25 -25.96
N VAL A 6 42.67 -17.50 -25.51
CA VAL A 6 41.71 -17.90 -24.48
C VAL A 6 41.97 -17.17 -23.15
N LEU A 7 43.23 -17.07 -22.70
CA LEU A 7 43.60 -16.34 -21.48
C LEU A 7 43.28 -14.85 -21.59
N VAL A 8 43.49 -14.20 -22.73
CA VAL A 8 43.17 -12.81 -22.96
C VAL A 8 41.65 -12.61 -22.94
N LEU A 9 40.88 -13.50 -23.57
CA LEU A 9 39.40 -13.46 -23.55
C LEU A 9 38.86 -13.62 -22.12
N ILE A 10 39.35 -14.57 -21.34
CA ILE A 10 38.96 -14.78 -19.94
C ILE A 10 39.28 -13.52 -19.12
N ALA A 11 40.47 -12.96 -19.26
CA ALA A 11 40.87 -11.73 -18.58
C ALA A 11 40.01 -10.54 -18.96
N ALA A 12 39.66 -10.39 -20.26
CA ALA A 12 38.77 -9.34 -20.74
C ALA A 12 37.36 -9.46 -20.20
N VAL A 13 36.78 -10.68 -20.19
CA VAL A 13 35.46 -10.95 -19.61
C VAL A 13 35.45 -10.70 -18.12
N TRP A 14 36.49 -11.16 -17.41
CA TRP A 14 36.63 -10.91 -15.97
C TRP A 14 36.74 -9.41 -15.66
N ALA A 15 37.55 -8.66 -16.42
CA ALA A 15 37.68 -7.22 -16.27
C ALA A 15 36.36 -6.49 -16.56
N ALA A 16 35.67 -6.87 -17.62
CA ALA A 16 34.36 -6.31 -17.97
C ALA A 16 33.33 -6.55 -16.86
N HIS A 17 33.24 -7.77 -16.33
CA HIS A 17 32.35 -8.10 -15.23
C HIS A 17 32.70 -7.31 -13.94
N ARG A 18 33.99 -7.17 -13.65
CA ARG A 18 34.48 -6.41 -12.50
C ARG A 18 34.16 -4.91 -12.64
N MET A 19 34.20 -4.36 -13.84
CA MET A 19 33.85 -2.95 -14.12
C MET A 19 32.34 -2.68 -14.11
N THR A 20 31.52 -3.65 -14.53
CA THR A 20 30.06 -3.45 -14.63
C THR A 20 29.31 -3.72 -13.32
N ARG A 21 29.84 -4.59 -12.45
CA ARG A 21 29.24 -4.92 -11.13
C ARG A 21 28.86 -3.71 -10.28
N PRO A 22 29.73 -2.68 -10.12
CA PRO A 22 29.38 -1.50 -9.32
C PRO A 22 28.20 -0.72 -9.89
N PHE A 23 28.11 -0.60 -11.22
CA PHE A 23 27.00 0.11 -11.88
C PHE A 23 25.67 -0.63 -11.72
N ARG A 24 25.70 -1.98 -11.78
CA ARG A 24 24.48 -2.78 -11.49
C ARG A 24 24.00 -2.57 -10.06
N ARG A 25 24.92 -2.55 -9.07
CA ARG A 25 24.57 -2.27 -7.67
C ARG A 25 24.01 -0.87 -7.50
N PHE A 26 24.55 0.11 -8.25
CA PHE A 26 24.04 1.47 -8.23
C PHE A 26 22.61 1.55 -8.79
N ALA A 27 22.36 0.90 -9.93
CA ALA A 27 21.03 0.83 -10.52
C ALA A 27 20.03 0.15 -9.57
N GLN A 28 20.38 -1.02 -9.01
CA GLN A 28 19.54 -1.72 -8.04
C GLN A 28 19.25 -0.88 -6.77
N ALA A 29 20.23 -0.13 -6.26
CA ALA A 29 20.02 0.75 -5.12
C ALA A 29 19.11 1.92 -5.48
N ALA A 30 19.23 2.46 -6.70
CA ALA A 30 18.35 3.52 -7.19
C ALA A 30 16.91 3.01 -7.40
N ASP A 31 16.76 1.80 -7.95
CA ASP A 31 15.45 1.15 -8.13
C ASP A 31 14.77 0.87 -6.76
N ARG A 32 15.51 0.30 -5.80
CA ARG A 32 15.01 0.08 -4.43
C ARG A 32 14.59 1.38 -3.76
N PHE A 33 15.39 2.44 -3.91
CA PHE A 33 15.07 3.76 -3.38
C PHE A 33 13.83 4.37 -4.04
N GLY A 34 13.60 4.11 -5.34
CA GLY A 34 12.38 4.53 -6.05
C GLY A 34 11.11 3.89 -5.49
N VAL A 35 11.23 2.69 -4.91
CA VAL A 35 10.10 1.97 -4.29
C VAL A 35 9.99 2.29 -2.80
N ASP A 36 11.12 2.36 -2.08
CA ASP A 36 11.17 2.65 -0.64
C ASP A 36 12.24 3.70 -0.34
N VAL A 37 11.79 4.90 0.04
CA VAL A 37 12.67 6.03 0.44
C VAL A 37 13.57 5.66 1.64
N ARG A 38 13.20 4.62 2.38
CA ARG A 38 13.93 4.12 3.55
C ARG A 38 14.85 2.95 3.24
N ALA A 39 15.02 2.56 1.97
CA ALA A 39 15.97 1.55 1.56
C ALA A 39 17.36 1.81 2.18
N PRO A 40 18.14 0.77 2.52
CA PRO A 40 19.45 0.93 3.14
C PRO A 40 20.39 1.76 2.25
N PRO A 41 21.28 2.55 2.86
CA PRO A 41 22.21 3.38 2.10
C PRO A 41 23.17 2.52 1.26
N MET A 42 23.57 3.08 0.13
CA MET A 42 24.54 2.44 -0.76
C MET A 42 25.91 2.30 -0.07
N PRO A 43 26.57 1.14 -0.16
CA PRO A 43 27.93 0.97 0.35
C PRO A 43 28.92 1.92 -0.33
N GLU A 44 29.68 2.67 0.45
CA GLU A 44 30.65 3.66 -0.03
C GLU A 44 32.02 3.02 -0.33
N HIS A 45 32.02 1.95 -1.17
CA HIS A 45 33.22 1.18 -1.51
C HIS A 45 33.51 1.28 -3.01
N GLY A 46 34.80 1.11 -3.40
CA GLY A 46 35.22 1.09 -4.81
C GLY A 46 36.17 2.21 -5.20
N SER A 47 36.23 2.55 -6.49
CA SER A 47 37.06 3.63 -7.01
C SER A 47 36.65 4.99 -6.38
N ARG A 48 37.55 5.97 -6.47
CA ARG A 48 37.30 7.31 -5.93
C ARG A 48 36.01 7.94 -6.49
N GLU A 49 35.75 7.73 -7.76
CA GLU A 49 34.58 8.23 -8.49
C GLU A 49 33.31 7.55 -8.01
N LEU A 50 33.30 6.22 -7.88
CA LEU A 50 32.17 5.45 -7.38
C LEU A 50 31.83 5.79 -5.93
N ARG A 51 32.85 5.94 -5.10
CA ARG A 51 32.64 6.35 -3.70
C ARG A 51 32.05 7.77 -3.61
N ARG A 52 32.52 8.71 -4.46
CA ARG A 52 31.92 10.04 -4.52
C ARG A 52 30.46 10.02 -4.96
N ALA A 53 30.14 9.19 -5.97
CA ALA A 53 28.76 9.02 -6.43
C ALA A 53 27.87 8.40 -5.34
N ALA A 54 28.35 7.35 -4.62
CA ALA A 54 27.63 6.74 -3.52
C ALA A 54 27.36 7.74 -2.37
N VAL A 55 28.36 8.52 -1.96
CA VAL A 55 28.20 9.57 -0.94
C VAL A 55 27.19 10.62 -1.38
N ALA A 56 27.23 11.05 -2.64
CA ALA A 56 26.27 12.04 -3.16
C ALA A 56 24.84 11.47 -3.18
N PHE A 57 24.68 10.22 -3.60
CA PHE A 57 23.41 9.51 -3.60
C PHE A 57 22.87 9.34 -2.16
N ASN A 58 23.68 8.85 -1.21
CA ASN A 58 23.28 8.70 0.18
C ASN A 58 22.85 10.03 0.82
N ARG A 59 23.53 11.14 0.50
CA ARG A 59 23.12 12.48 0.95
C ARG A 59 21.77 12.91 0.36
N MET A 60 21.53 12.60 -0.90
CA MET A 60 20.24 12.89 -1.54
C MET A 60 19.13 12.08 -0.88
N GLN A 61 19.37 10.76 -0.66
CA GLN A 61 18.46 9.85 0.03
C GLN A 61 18.10 10.37 1.42
N GLU A 62 19.09 10.76 2.20
CA GLU A 62 18.91 11.30 3.56
C GLU A 62 18.11 12.63 3.56
N ARG A 63 18.34 13.51 2.57
CA ARG A 63 17.54 14.75 2.45
C ARG A 63 16.08 14.45 2.12
N LEU A 64 15.82 13.50 1.21
CA LEU A 64 14.47 13.14 0.84
C LEU A 64 13.74 12.45 2.00
N ARG A 65 14.46 11.58 2.73
CA ARG A 65 13.93 10.93 3.94
C ARG A 65 13.50 11.98 4.97
N ARG A 66 14.36 12.94 5.29
CA ARG A 66 14.02 14.04 6.22
C ARG A 66 12.82 14.85 5.72
N PHE A 67 12.77 15.15 4.44
CA PHE A 67 11.63 15.89 3.87
C PHE A 67 10.30 15.13 4.03
N VAL A 68 10.31 13.80 3.82
CA VAL A 68 9.13 12.95 4.04
C VAL A 68 8.76 12.90 5.53
N ASP A 69 9.75 12.72 6.42
CA ASP A 69 9.54 12.68 7.87
C ASP A 69 9.00 14.02 8.41
N ASP A 70 9.55 15.15 7.99
CA ASP A 70 9.09 16.49 8.37
C ASP A 70 7.64 16.73 7.89
N ARG A 71 7.32 16.32 6.65
CA ARG A 71 5.97 16.43 6.10
C ARG A 71 4.98 15.57 6.91
N THR A 72 5.38 14.35 7.28
CA THR A 72 4.55 13.44 8.08
C THR A 72 4.31 13.99 9.47
N MET A 73 5.33 14.54 10.11
CA MET A 73 5.24 15.19 11.41
C MET A 73 4.31 16.42 11.38
N MET A 74 4.42 17.25 10.34
CA MET A 74 3.54 18.40 10.14
C MET A 74 2.08 17.96 9.99
N LEU A 75 1.81 16.95 9.17
CA LEU A 75 0.46 16.42 8.99
C LEU A 75 -0.10 15.83 10.30
N ALA A 76 0.74 15.17 11.10
CA ALA A 76 0.34 14.67 12.41
C ALA A 76 -0.04 15.79 13.39
N ALA A 77 0.71 16.89 13.42
CA ALA A 77 0.40 18.06 14.24
C ALA A 77 -0.90 18.75 13.80
N ILE A 78 -1.07 19.01 12.51
CA ILE A 78 -2.29 19.61 11.95
C ILE A 78 -3.52 18.74 12.31
N SER A 79 -3.41 17.43 12.20
CA SER A 79 -4.53 16.55 12.49
C SER A 79 -4.87 16.47 13.96
N HIS A 80 -3.88 16.55 14.85
CA HIS A 80 -4.14 16.68 16.29
C HIS A 80 -4.96 17.95 16.58
N ASP A 81 -4.59 19.07 15.98
CA ASP A 81 -5.30 20.33 16.19
C ASP A 81 -6.71 20.31 15.60
N LEU A 82 -6.88 19.68 14.41
CA LEU A 82 -8.20 19.51 13.79
C LEU A 82 -9.12 18.60 14.62
N ARG A 83 -8.60 17.51 15.22
CA ARG A 83 -9.39 16.67 16.13
C ARG A 83 -9.95 17.47 17.30
N THR A 84 -9.15 18.37 17.85
CA THR A 84 -9.59 19.24 18.96
C THR A 84 -10.76 20.12 18.54
N VAL A 85 -10.74 20.63 17.31
CA VAL A 85 -11.85 21.44 16.74
C VAL A 85 -13.07 20.57 16.51
N LEU A 86 -12.91 19.37 15.91
CA LEU A 86 -14.01 18.43 15.68
C LEU A 86 -14.69 18.01 16.98
N THR A 87 -13.91 17.73 18.04
CA THR A 87 -14.44 17.41 19.36
C THR A 87 -15.31 18.57 19.90
N ARG A 88 -14.86 19.81 19.74
CA ARG A 88 -15.66 20.98 20.15
C ARG A 88 -16.92 21.14 19.30
N LEU A 89 -16.85 20.87 18.00
CA LEU A 89 -18.03 20.90 17.12
C LEU A 89 -19.03 19.83 17.54
N ARG A 90 -18.58 18.62 17.86
CA ARG A 90 -19.41 17.52 18.33
C ARG A 90 -20.15 17.91 19.62
N LEU A 91 -19.44 18.46 20.61
CA LEU A 91 -20.04 18.95 21.85
C LEU A 91 -21.09 20.05 21.59
N ARG A 92 -20.87 20.92 20.58
CA ARG A 92 -21.88 21.93 20.21
C ARG A 92 -23.07 21.32 19.50
N ALA A 93 -22.88 20.31 18.68
CA ALA A 93 -23.95 19.59 17.99
C ALA A 93 -24.91 18.91 18.98
N GLU A 94 -24.41 18.47 20.15
CA GLU A 94 -25.24 17.89 21.22
C GLU A 94 -26.27 18.86 21.81
N PHE A 95 -26.09 20.20 21.61
CA PHE A 95 -27.05 21.23 22.04
C PHE A 95 -28.06 21.62 20.97
N ILE A 96 -28.07 20.96 19.81
CA ILE A 96 -29.07 21.20 18.78
C ILE A 96 -30.39 20.56 19.23
N GLU A 97 -31.45 21.36 19.35
CA GLU A 97 -32.74 20.90 19.85
C GLU A 97 -33.49 20.01 18.83
N ASP A 98 -33.30 20.25 17.53
CA ASP A 98 -33.86 19.43 16.46
C ASP A 98 -33.05 18.16 16.29
N GLY A 99 -33.59 17.02 16.73
CA GLY A 99 -32.92 15.72 16.69
C GLY A 99 -32.45 15.32 15.28
N GLN A 100 -33.22 15.64 14.22
CA GLN A 100 -32.84 15.32 12.86
C GLN A 100 -31.64 16.17 12.38
N GLN A 101 -31.57 17.44 12.79
CA GLN A 101 -30.42 18.29 12.50
C GLN A 101 -29.20 17.91 13.35
N GLN A 102 -29.42 17.49 14.58
CA GLN A 102 -28.38 16.97 15.48
C GLN A 102 -27.71 15.73 14.85
N ASP A 103 -28.51 14.73 14.45
CA ASP A 103 -28.01 13.49 13.85
C ASP A 103 -27.19 13.78 12.58
N LYS A 104 -27.66 14.70 11.71
CA LYS A 104 -26.92 15.10 10.51
C LYS A 104 -25.60 15.78 10.86
N ALA A 105 -25.60 16.69 11.84
CA ALA A 105 -24.37 17.39 12.23
C ALA A 105 -23.34 16.43 12.85
N ILE A 106 -23.77 15.45 13.65
CA ILE A 106 -22.90 14.43 14.22
C ILE A 106 -22.32 13.54 13.10
N ALA A 107 -23.16 13.10 12.15
CA ALA A 107 -22.70 12.30 11.02
C ALA A 107 -21.66 13.03 10.15
N ASP A 108 -21.87 14.33 9.86
CA ASP A 108 -20.90 15.14 9.11
C ASP A 108 -19.54 15.27 9.88
N ILE A 109 -19.58 15.40 11.21
CA ILE A 109 -18.38 15.46 12.05
C ILE A 109 -17.66 14.12 12.08
N ASP A 110 -18.38 13.01 12.20
CA ASP A 110 -17.80 11.66 12.19
C ASP A 110 -17.16 11.35 10.83
N GLU A 111 -17.77 11.78 9.71
CA GLU A 111 -17.20 11.69 8.37
C GLU A 111 -15.90 12.50 8.26
N MET A 112 -15.88 13.75 8.74
CA MET A 112 -14.68 14.58 8.75
C MET A 112 -13.56 13.93 9.58
N GLN A 113 -13.87 13.32 10.71
CA GLN A 113 -12.90 12.64 11.56
C GLN A 113 -12.32 11.40 10.86
N ALA A 114 -13.15 10.59 10.21
CA ALA A 114 -12.72 9.44 9.43
C ALA A 114 -11.80 9.85 8.26
N MET A 115 -12.13 10.92 7.54
CA MET A 115 -11.28 11.47 6.47
C MET A 115 -9.92 11.91 6.98
N LEU A 116 -9.88 12.56 8.15
CA LEU A 116 -8.65 13.03 8.77
C LEU A 116 -7.76 11.85 9.17
N ASP A 117 -8.34 10.83 9.81
CA ASP A 117 -7.64 9.64 10.26
C ASP A 117 -7.09 8.82 9.09
N GLU A 118 -7.84 8.68 7.99
CA GLU A 118 -7.41 8.01 6.77
C GLU A 118 -6.27 8.76 6.08
N THR A 119 -6.36 10.10 5.98
CA THR A 119 -5.30 10.95 5.39
C THR A 119 -4.00 10.86 6.19
N LEU A 120 -4.09 10.86 7.53
CA LEU A 120 -2.95 10.67 8.42
C LEU A 120 -2.34 9.28 8.30
N SER A 121 -3.18 8.26 8.24
CA SER A 121 -2.72 6.88 8.05
C SER A 121 -1.92 6.77 6.77
N PHE A 122 -2.46 7.28 5.65
CA PHE A 122 -1.76 7.31 4.37
C PHE A 122 -0.39 7.99 4.44
N ALA A 123 -0.32 9.17 5.12
CA ALA A 123 0.94 9.90 5.26
C ALA A 123 1.96 9.20 6.19
N ARG A 124 1.48 8.48 7.22
CA ARG A 124 2.34 7.72 8.16
C ARG A 124 2.85 6.41 7.60
N ASP A 125 2.15 5.82 6.63
CA ASP A 125 2.54 4.55 6.02
C ASP A 125 3.90 4.62 5.35
N ASP A 126 4.26 5.79 4.84
CA ASP A 126 5.60 6.08 4.34
C ASP A 126 6.64 6.24 5.46
N ALA A 127 6.22 6.47 6.69
CA ALA A 127 7.07 6.85 7.81
C ALA A 127 7.31 5.73 8.85
N GLN A 128 6.54 4.63 8.88
CA GLN A 128 6.72 3.58 9.89
C GLN A 128 7.73 2.52 9.45
N GLU A 129 8.75 2.30 10.32
CA GLU A 129 9.66 1.16 10.22
C GLU A 129 8.97 -0.09 10.79
N GLU A 130 8.33 -0.87 9.92
CA GLU A 130 7.83 -2.18 10.29
C GLU A 130 8.79 -3.25 9.78
N THR A 131 9.23 -4.16 10.64
CA THR A 131 10.10 -5.26 10.24
C THR A 131 9.33 -6.31 9.45
N THR A 132 9.97 -6.82 8.41
CA THR A 132 9.45 -7.98 7.67
C THR A 132 9.57 -9.23 8.55
N VAL A 133 8.48 -9.95 8.72
CA VAL A 133 8.40 -11.21 9.47
C VAL A 133 7.56 -12.22 8.70
N GLU A 134 7.85 -13.50 8.89
CA GLU A 134 7.02 -14.59 8.37
C GLU A 134 5.60 -14.47 8.96
N THR A 135 4.61 -14.33 8.10
CA THR A 135 3.22 -14.13 8.49
C THR A 135 2.33 -15.07 7.71
N ASP A 136 1.44 -15.76 8.40
CA ASP A 136 0.41 -16.60 7.79
C ASP A 136 -0.70 -15.73 7.18
N LEU A 137 -0.69 -15.61 5.86
CA LEU A 137 -1.64 -14.81 5.09
C LEU A 137 -3.06 -15.37 5.18
N SER A 138 -3.22 -16.71 5.26
CA SER A 138 -4.51 -17.35 5.44
C SER A 138 -5.17 -16.91 6.73
N VAL A 139 -4.44 -16.96 7.85
CA VAL A 139 -4.92 -16.52 9.17
C VAL A 139 -5.24 -15.02 9.16
N LEU A 140 -4.42 -14.22 8.52
CA LEU A 140 -4.62 -12.77 8.42
C LEU A 140 -5.93 -12.45 7.69
N LEU A 141 -6.15 -13.02 6.49
CA LEU A 141 -7.34 -12.79 5.68
C LEU A 141 -8.60 -13.34 6.35
N GLN A 142 -8.53 -14.56 6.89
CA GLN A 142 -9.64 -15.17 7.62
C GLN A 142 -10.04 -14.30 8.82
N SER A 143 -9.07 -13.76 9.57
CA SER A 143 -9.36 -12.88 10.71
C SER A 143 -10.08 -11.59 10.31
N LEU A 144 -9.73 -11.03 9.13
CA LEU A 144 -10.39 -9.83 8.61
C LEU A 144 -11.83 -10.13 8.16
N CYS A 145 -12.05 -11.23 7.44
CA CYS A 145 -13.40 -11.64 7.03
C CYS A 145 -14.28 -11.95 8.23
N SER A 146 -13.75 -12.67 9.24
CA SER A 146 -14.50 -12.96 10.47
C SER A 146 -14.90 -11.69 11.22
N ALA A 147 -13.99 -10.72 11.34
CA ALA A 147 -14.30 -9.43 11.99
C ALA A 147 -15.41 -8.66 11.27
N LEU A 148 -15.46 -8.70 9.93
CA LEU A 148 -16.55 -8.11 9.14
C LEU A 148 -17.87 -8.86 9.37
N SER A 149 -17.83 -10.19 9.42
CA SER A 149 -19.00 -11.03 9.68
C SER A 149 -19.56 -10.80 11.07
N ASP A 150 -18.71 -10.61 12.09
CA ASP A 150 -19.13 -10.26 13.45
C ASP A 150 -19.84 -8.90 13.54
N MET A 151 -19.54 -7.99 12.60
CA MET A 151 -20.23 -6.69 12.44
C MET A 151 -21.51 -6.79 11.58
N GLY A 152 -21.93 -8.00 11.19
CA GLY A 152 -23.14 -8.24 10.36
C GLY A 152 -22.94 -8.01 8.86
N GLN A 153 -21.68 -7.87 8.40
CA GLN A 153 -21.34 -7.78 6.98
C GLN A 153 -21.16 -9.17 6.36
N THR A 154 -21.37 -9.27 5.06
CA THR A 154 -21.17 -10.57 4.35
C THR A 154 -19.75 -10.63 3.79
N ALA A 155 -18.84 -11.31 4.49
CA ALA A 155 -17.48 -11.53 4.05
C ALA A 155 -17.11 -13.02 4.19
N ASN A 156 -16.71 -13.65 3.07
CA ASN A 156 -16.33 -15.06 3.02
C ASN A 156 -14.85 -15.18 2.70
N PHE A 157 -14.20 -16.20 3.25
CA PHE A 157 -12.82 -16.55 2.93
C PHE A 157 -12.74 -18.01 2.47
N ASP A 158 -12.06 -18.24 1.36
CA ASP A 158 -11.71 -19.55 0.83
C ASP A 158 -10.23 -19.59 0.47
N GLY A 159 -9.53 -20.64 0.88
CA GLY A 159 -8.10 -20.76 0.62
C GLY A 159 -7.42 -21.86 1.41
N PRO A 160 -6.10 -22.02 1.26
CA PRO A 160 -5.34 -23.01 2.01
C PRO A 160 -5.39 -22.71 3.51
N ALA A 161 -5.26 -23.74 4.33
CA ALA A 161 -5.27 -23.60 5.79
C ALA A 161 -4.10 -22.71 6.30
N HIS A 162 -2.96 -22.79 5.62
CA HIS A 162 -1.75 -22.04 5.94
C HIS A 162 -1.01 -21.64 4.66
N LEU A 163 -0.67 -20.37 4.54
CA LEU A 163 0.23 -19.84 3.51
C LEU A 163 1.05 -18.70 4.12
N SER A 164 2.31 -18.98 4.44
CA SER A 164 3.21 -17.97 5.03
C SER A 164 4.00 -17.23 3.97
N ILE A 165 4.12 -15.92 4.15
CA ILE A 165 4.93 -15.03 3.32
C ILE A 165 5.75 -14.08 4.21
N PRO A 166 6.96 -13.68 3.79
CA PRO A 166 7.69 -12.62 4.46
C PRO A 166 7.02 -11.27 4.16
N CYS A 167 6.44 -10.63 5.18
CA CYS A 167 5.74 -9.36 4.98
C CYS A 167 5.82 -8.46 6.21
N ARG A 168 5.33 -7.24 6.06
CA ARG A 168 5.05 -6.28 7.14
C ARG A 168 3.58 -6.44 7.54
N PRO A 169 3.28 -7.17 8.64
CA PRO A 169 1.92 -7.63 8.91
C PRO A 169 0.91 -6.51 9.20
N ILE A 170 1.33 -5.41 9.82
CA ILE A 170 0.43 -4.28 10.12
C ILE A 170 0.05 -3.55 8.83
N ALA A 171 1.05 -3.27 7.97
CA ALA A 171 0.83 -2.63 6.68
C ALA A 171 -0.08 -3.50 5.78
N LEU A 172 0.21 -4.81 5.72
CA LEU A 172 -0.54 -5.73 4.88
C LEU A 172 -1.99 -5.90 5.38
N ARG A 173 -2.19 -6.04 6.69
CA ARG A 173 -3.52 -6.10 7.31
C ARG A 173 -4.36 -4.87 6.97
N ARG A 174 -3.76 -3.68 7.03
CA ARG A 174 -4.44 -2.43 6.70
C ARG A 174 -4.77 -2.34 5.20
N ALA A 175 -3.85 -2.76 4.32
CA ALA A 175 -4.09 -2.78 2.89
C ALA A 175 -5.29 -3.68 2.54
N PHE A 176 -5.33 -4.91 3.07
CA PHE A 176 -6.47 -5.81 2.86
C PHE A 176 -7.76 -5.28 3.48
N ARG A 177 -7.69 -4.66 4.65
CA ARG A 177 -8.86 -4.01 5.25
C ARG A 177 -9.42 -2.92 4.32
N ASN A 178 -8.59 -2.06 3.74
CA ASN A 178 -9.04 -1.04 2.79
C ASN A 178 -9.72 -1.66 1.55
N LEU A 179 -9.22 -2.79 1.04
CA LEU A 179 -9.82 -3.50 -0.09
C LEU A 179 -11.18 -4.10 0.30
N LEU A 180 -11.26 -4.73 1.46
CA LEU A 180 -12.49 -5.34 1.99
C LEU A 180 -13.55 -4.28 2.33
N ASP A 181 -13.15 -3.16 2.97
CA ASP A 181 -14.04 -2.05 3.28
C ASP A 181 -14.62 -1.44 1.99
N ASN A 182 -13.83 -1.38 0.90
CA ASN A 182 -14.32 -0.97 -0.41
C ASN A 182 -15.32 -1.99 -0.99
N ALA A 183 -15.02 -3.28 -0.93
CA ALA A 183 -15.91 -4.33 -1.44
C ALA A 183 -17.28 -4.28 -0.73
N ILE A 184 -17.30 -4.13 0.59
CA ILE A 184 -18.53 -4.01 1.37
C ILE A 184 -19.26 -2.68 1.12
N ARG A 185 -18.53 -1.59 0.92
CA ARG A 185 -19.10 -0.25 0.72
C ARG A 185 -19.78 -0.09 -0.62
N TYR A 186 -19.22 -0.63 -1.69
CA TYR A 186 -19.70 -0.48 -3.06
C TYR A 186 -20.51 -1.69 -3.55
N GLY A 187 -20.27 -2.86 -2.99
CA GLY A 187 -21.12 -4.03 -3.03
C GLY A 187 -21.86 -4.21 -1.70
N ALA A 188 -22.42 -5.38 -1.47
CA ALA A 188 -22.96 -5.79 -0.17
C ALA A 188 -22.24 -7.01 0.37
N ARG A 189 -21.29 -7.54 -0.40
CA ARG A 189 -20.57 -8.80 -0.13
C ARG A 189 -19.11 -8.68 -0.57
N ALA A 190 -18.22 -9.37 0.16
CA ALA A 190 -16.84 -9.59 -0.22
C ALA A 190 -16.51 -11.10 -0.17
N ASP A 191 -16.24 -11.70 -1.32
CA ASP A 191 -15.76 -13.07 -1.42
C ASP A 191 -14.25 -13.04 -1.66
N VAL A 192 -13.47 -13.56 -0.71
CA VAL A 192 -12.01 -13.56 -0.71
C VAL A 192 -11.52 -14.96 -1.01
N THR A 193 -10.70 -15.09 -2.04
CA THR A 193 -10.03 -16.37 -2.39
C THR A 193 -8.52 -16.17 -2.33
N LEU A 194 -7.83 -17.05 -1.60
CA LEU A 194 -6.37 -17.12 -1.56
C LEU A 194 -5.91 -18.37 -2.29
N SER A 195 -4.99 -18.23 -3.22
CA SER A 195 -4.39 -19.31 -3.97
C SER A 195 -2.88 -19.11 -4.14
N LEU A 196 -2.20 -20.15 -4.58
CA LEU A 196 -0.79 -20.13 -4.96
C LEU A 196 -0.70 -20.33 -6.47
N ASP A 197 -0.15 -19.36 -7.18
CA ASP A 197 0.09 -19.45 -8.61
C ASP A 197 1.50 -18.99 -8.98
N ASN A 198 2.22 -19.77 -9.77
CA ASN A 198 3.56 -19.49 -10.29
C ASN A 198 4.59 -19.01 -9.25
N GLY A 199 4.47 -19.43 -7.98
CA GLY A 199 5.35 -19.02 -6.89
C GLY A 199 4.97 -17.70 -6.24
N GLU A 200 3.78 -17.18 -6.52
CA GLU A 200 3.19 -16.00 -5.90
C GLU A 200 1.92 -16.37 -5.12
N ALA A 201 1.70 -15.72 -4.00
CA ALA A 201 0.40 -15.73 -3.33
C ALA A 201 -0.54 -14.79 -4.08
N VAL A 202 -1.67 -15.34 -4.52
CA VAL A 202 -2.70 -14.61 -5.25
C VAL A 202 -3.92 -14.48 -4.37
N VAL A 203 -4.36 -13.24 -4.12
CA VAL A 203 -5.60 -12.95 -3.40
C VAL A 203 -6.58 -12.29 -4.35
N GLU A 204 -7.73 -12.92 -4.56
CA GLU A 204 -8.85 -12.33 -5.28
C GLU A 204 -9.92 -11.89 -4.28
N ILE A 205 -10.41 -10.65 -4.42
CA ILE A 205 -11.54 -10.11 -3.66
C ILE A 205 -12.60 -9.74 -4.67
N VAL A 206 -13.76 -10.39 -4.60
CA VAL A 206 -14.90 -10.16 -5.51
C VAL A 206 -16.06 -9.58 -4.73
N ASP A 207 -16.57 -8.45 -5.20
CA ASP A 207 -17.81 -7.85 -4.69
C ASP A 207 -18.98 -8.01 -5.68
N ASP A 208 -20.17 -7.63 -5.29
CA ASP A 208 -21.39 -7.61 -6.11
C ASP A 208 -21.84 -6.16 -6.46
N GLY A 209 -20.89 -5.23 -6.44
CA GLY A 209 -21.12 -3.82 -6.77
C GLY A 209 -21.27 -3.57 -8.28
N PRO A 210 -21.29 -2.29 -8.69
CA PRO A 210 -21.46 -1.90 -10.10
C PRO A 210 -20.24 -2.17 -10.98
N GLY A 211 -19.10 -2.56 -10.41
CA GLY A 211 -17.83 -2.66 -11.14
C GLY A 211 -17.25 -1.30 -11.52
N ILE A 212 -16.16 -1.32 -12.31
CA ILE A 212 -15.43 -0.12 -12.75
C ILE A 212 -15.21 -0.18 -14.26
N ALA A 213 -15.52 0.93 -14.96
CA ALA A 213 -15.24 1.05 -16.39
C ALA A 213 -13.73 0.90 -16.68
N GLU A 214 -13.37 0.25 -17.77
CA GLU A 214 -11.98 -0.13 -18.09
C GLU A 214 -11.03 1.08 -18.11
N ASP A 215 -11.48 2.20 -18.66
CA ASP A 215 -10.71 3.45 -18.74
C ASP A 215 -10.48 4.15 -17.39
N MET A 216 -11.19 3.71 -16.34
CA MET A 216 -11.11 4.23 -14.98
C MET A 216 -10.28 3.34 -14.03
N ARG A 217 -10.03 2.07 -14.38
CA ARG A 217 -9.37 1.08 -13.49
C ARG A 217 -7.99 1.52 -13.00
N GLU A 218 -7.20 2.20 -13.83
CA GLU A 218 -5.93 2.77 -13.39
C GLU A 218 -6.10 4.10 -12.65
N LYS A 219 -7.11 4.89 -12.99
CA LYS A 219 -7.33 6.19 -12.37
C LYS A 219 -7.79 6.09 -10.91
N VAL A 220 -8.52 5.02 -10.55
CA VAL A 220 -8.98 4.82 -9.17
C VAL A 220 -7.85 4.56 -8.17
N PHE A 221 -6.63 4.27 -8.66
CA PHE A 221 -5.44 4.19 -7.82
C PHE A 221 -4.77 5.56 -7.58
N GLN A 222 -5.23 6.64 -8.23
CA GLN A 222 -4.72 7.96 -7.94
C GLN A 222 -5.25 8.44 -6.58
N PRO A 223 -4.39 9.00 -5.71
CA PRO A 223 -4.84 9.55 -4.43
C PRO A 223 -5.96 10.57 -4.61
N PHE A 224 -6.97 10.51 -3.74
CA PHE A 224 -8.16 11.38 -3.74
C PHE A 224 -9.07 11.25 -4.97
N PHE A 225 -8.81 10.30 -5.87
CA PHE A 225 -9.68 10.05 -7.00
C PHE A 225 -10.93 9.28 -6.58
N ARG A 226 -12.11 9.73 -7.08
CA ARG A 226 -13.41 9.08 -6.84
C ARG A 226 -14.19 9.06 -8.13
N LEU A 227 -14.93 7.97 -8.38
CA LEU A 227 -15.89 7.90 -9.47
C LEU A 227 -17.08 8.81 -9.17
N GLU A 228 -17.64 9.51 -10.19
CA GLU A 228 -18.71 10.50 -9.98
C GLU A 228 -19.95 9.93 -9.28
N ALA A 229 -20.31 8.68 -9.53
CA ALA A 229 -21.43 8.00 -8.89
C ALA A 229 -21.26 7.83 -7.36
N SER A 230 -20.05 7.92 -6.83
CA SER A 230 -19.75 7.78 -5.40
C SER A 230 -19.78 9.11 -4.63
N ARG A 231 -20.17 10.23 -5.27
CA ARG A 231 -20.31 11.55 -4.63
C ARG A 231 -21.54 11.66 -3.75
N SER A 232 -22.44 10.65 -3.72
CA SER A 232 -23.55 10.66 -2.78
C SER A 232 -22.99 10.64 -1.35
N ARG A 233 -23.53 11.46 -0.47
CA ARG A 233 -23.16 11.55 0.95
C ARG A 233 -23.31 10.23 1.70
N GLU A 234 -23.99 9.26 1.13
CA GLU A 234 -24.27 7.94 1.72
C GLU A 234 -23.08 6.96 1.61
N THR A 235 -22.17 7.15 0.63
CA THR A 235 -21.03 6.27 0.42
C THR A 235 -19.68 6.89 0.76
N GLY A 236 -19.58 7.75 1.77
CA GLY A 236 -18.37 8.47 2.20
C GLY A 236 -17.03 7.74 1.95
N GLY A 237 -15.95 8.48 1.86
CA GLY A 237 -14.58 7.93 1.67
C GLY A 237 -13.66 8.95 1.03
N THR A 238 -12.38 8.94 1.42
CA THR A 238 -11.37 9.95 1.02
C THR A 238 -10.80 9.73 -0.37
N GLY A 239 -10.99 8.53 -0.97
CA GLY A 239 -10.32 8.13 -2.21
C GLY A 239 -8.83 7.77 -2.02
N LEU A 240 -8.42 7.44 -0.78
CA LEU A 240 -7.06 7.03 -0.45
C LEU A 240 -6.90 5.51 -0.30
N GLY A 241 -7.99 4.77 -0.05
CA GLY A 241 -7.93 3.35 0.29
C GLY A 241 -7.25 2.49 -0.77
N LEU A 242 -7.63 2.61 -2.05
CA LEU A 242 -7.04 1.84 -3.15
C LEU A 242 -5.59 2.26 -3.44
N SER A 243 -5.29 3.56 -3.41
CA SER A 243 -3.92 4.06 -3.63
C SER A 243 -2.97 3.61 -2.52
N SER A 244 -3.41 3.64 -1.26
CA SER A 244 -2.67 3.13 -0.10
C SER A 244 -2.43 1.63 -0.20
N ALA A 245 -3.47 0.85 -0.51
CA ALA A 245 -3.36 -0.59 -0.65
C ALA A 245 -2.34 -0.97 -1.74
N ARG A 246 -2.41 -0.35 -2.93
CA ARG A 246 -1.46 -0.62 -4.02
C ARG A 246 -0.03 -0.24 -3.65
N ALA A 247 0.17 0.89 -2.97
CA ALA A 247 1.50 1.30 -2.49
C ALA A 247 2.10 0.26 -1.52
N VAL A 248 1.28 -0.29 -0.61
CA VAL A 248 1.70 -1.37 0.29
C VAL A 248 2.08 -2.62 -0.48
N MET A 249 1.24 -3.09 -1.44
CA MET A 249 1.55 -4.30 -2.22
C MET A 249 2.84 -4.13 -3.02
N ARG A 250 3.05 -2.98 -3.66
CA ARG A 250 4.30 -2.69 -4.41
C ARG A 250 5.55 -2.68 -3.54
N ARG A 251 5.46 -2.25 -2.28
CA ARG A 251 6.56 -2.36 -1.31
C ARG A 251 6.89 -3.80 -0.90
N HIS A 252 5.92 -4.72 -1.08
CA HIS A 252 6.11 -6.15 -0.88
C HIS A 252 6.51 -6.88 -2.18
N GLY A 253 6.82 -6.14 -3.27
CA GLY A 253 7.18 -6.71 -4.56
C GLY A 253 6.00 -7.21 -5.40
N GLY A 254 4.76 -6.98 -4.93
CA GLY A 254 3.53 -7.36 -5.61
C GLY A 254 2.84 -6.18 -6.33
N ASP A 255 1.62 -6.38 -6.78
CA ASP A 255 0.76 -5.29 -7.31
C ASP A 255 -0.74 -5.62 -7.12
N ILE A 256 -1.60 -4.64 -7.45
CA ILE A 256 -3.05 -4.79 -7.49
C ILE A 256 -3.54 -4.47 -8.90
N THR A 257 -4.35 -5.34 -9.45
CA THR A 257 -5.10 -5.11 -10.70
C THR A 257 -6.60 -5.24 -10.47
N LEU A 258 -7.39 -4.60 -11.32
CA LEU A 258 -8.85 -4.55 -11.22
C LEU A 258 -9.49 -5.05 -12.50
N ASP A 259 -10.49 -5.91 -12.35
CA ASP A 259 -11.35 -6.40 -13.42
C ASP A 259 -12.80 -6.43 -12.96
N ASN A 260 -13.74 -6.47 -13.89
CA ASN A 260 -15.13 -6.72 -13.57
C ASN A 260 -15.38 -8.25 -13.58
N ALA A 261 -16.00 -8.73 -12.52
CA ALA A 261 -16.35 -10.14 -12.44
C ALA A 261 -17.40 -10.52 -13.49
N PRO A 262 -17.33 -11.72 -14.11
CA PRO A 262 -18.33 -12.19 -15.10
C PRO A 262 -19.75 -12.22 -14.55
N THR A 263 -19.90 -12.41 -13.24
CA THR A 263 -21.17 -12.45 -12.50
C THR A 263 -21.68 -11.07 -12.12
N GLY A 264 -20.99 -10.00 -12.49
CA GLY A 264 -21.20 -8.64 -12.01
C GLY A 264 -20.30 -8.33 -10.81
N GLY A 265 -20.07 -7.02 -10.53
CA GLY A 265 -19.19 -6.55 -9.46
C GLY A 265 -17.75 -6.35 -9.89
N LEU A 266 -16.93 -5.89 -8.94
CA LEU A 266 -15.51 -5.70 -9.13
C LEU A 266 -14.72 -6.90 -8.62
N ARG A 267 -13.71 -7.31 -9.37
CA ARG A 267 -12.67 -8.24 -8.94
C ARG A 267 -11.38 -7.47 -8.71
N VAL A 268 -10.90 -7.50 -7.49
CA VAL A 268 -9.57 -7.01 -7.10
C VAL A 268 -8.64 -8.20 -7.07
N HIS A 269 -7.59 -8.17 -7.89
CA HIS A 269 -6.58 -9.21 -7.97
C HIS A 269 -5.27 -8.68 -7.40
N VAL A 270 -4.77 -9.32 -6.35
CA VAL A 270 -3.55 -8.95 -5.62
C VAL A 270 -2.53 -10.06 -5.79
N THR A 271 -1.32 -9.72 -6.18
CA THR A 271 -0.18 -10.65 -6.23
C THR A 271 0.86 -10.27 -5.20
N LEU A 272 1.46 -11.26 -4.53
CA LEU A 272 2.53 -11.09 -3.56
C LEU A 272 3.57 -12.21 -3.74
N PRO A 273 4.87 -11.91 -3.89
CA PRO A 273 5.91 -12.92 -4.00
C PRO A 273 6.06 -13.69 -2.67
N LEU A 274 6.34 -15.00 -2.75
CA LEU A 274 6.62 -15.84 -1.58
C LEU A 274 8.00 -15.61 -1.00
N GLU A 275 8.95 -15.15 -1.82
CA GLU A 275 10.31 -14.82 -1.41
C GLU A 275 10.56 -13.35 -1.74
N THR A 276 11.12 -12.61 -0.78
CA THR A 276 11.57 -11.23 -1.04
C THR A 276 13.06 -11.28 -1.39
N ASP A 277 13.44 -10.89 -2.62
CA ASP A 277 14.83 -10.79 -3.08
C ASP A 277 15.69 -9.78 -2.27
#